data_fba0d4deb260485f654ebcb3c2a7d6f6
#
_entry.id   fba0d4deb260485f654ebcb3c2a7d6f6
#
_cell.length_a   1.000
_cell.length_b   1.000
_cell.length_c   1.000
_cell.angle_alpha   90.00
_cell.angle_beta   90.00
_cell.angle_gamma   90.00
#
_symmetry.space_group_name_H-M   'P 1'
#
loop_
_entity.id
_entity.type
_entity.pdbx_description
1 polymer ?
#
loop_
_entity_poly.entity_id
_entity_poly.type
_entity_poly.pdbx_seq_one_letter_code
_entity_poly.pdbx_strand_id
1 'polypeptide(L)'
;MKAAVYYGKHNLVVEDVPVRELKDNEVLIQVKYCGVCGTDVHIFNGDGGSFEVTPPLIPGHEFSGVVKKIGANVNRIKVGDRVSGDPNDMCGECYFCKNAMQHFCTDNIGVGTTVDGGFAEYVIMHEKQLYTFSDDLSFIEAAMAEPVSCCLHGIDLCHIKSGDTV
;
A
#
# COMPACT_ATOMS: atom_id res chain seq x y z
N MET A 1 6.88 11.08 -13.91
CA MET A 1 5.71 11.30 -13.04
C MET A 1 6.11 12.21 -11.88
N LYS A 2 5.16 13.01 -11.38
CA LYS A 2 5.39 13.75 -10.14
C LYS A 2 5.25 12.81 -8.94
N ALA A 3 6.20 12.93 -7.99
CA ALA A 3 6.19 12.15 -6.74
C ALA A 3 6.76 12.97 -5.59
N ALA A 4 6.31 12.69 -4.37
CA ALA A 4 6.92 13.20 -3.15
C ALA A 4 7.99 12.20 -2.70
N VAL A 5 9.25 12.56 -2.87
CA VAL A 5 10.41 11.70 -2.58
C VAL A 5 11.00 12.06 -1.21
N TYR A 6 11.08 11.08 -0.34
CA TYR A 6 11.73 11.20 0.97
C TYR A 6 13.23 10.92 0.85
N TYR A 7 14.05 11.88 1.27
CA TYR A 7 15.51 11.82 1.25
C TYR A 7 16.13 11.71 2.65
N GLY A 8 15.32 11.61 3.68
CA GLY A 8 15.75 11.55 5.07
C GLY A 8 14.95 12.50 5.96
N LYS A 9 15.28 12.53 7.23
CA LYS A 9 14.55 13.29 8.26
C LYS A 9 14.24 14.73 7.83
N HIS A 10 12.94 15.07 7.81
CA HIS A 10 12.36 16.36 7.42
C HIS A 10 12.71 16.81 5.99
N ASN A 11 13.10 15.87 5.13
CA ASN A 11 13.45 16.15 3.74
C ASN A 11 12.54 15.33 2.81
N LEU A 12 11.39 15.89 2.44
CA LEU A 12 10.44 15.38 1.47
C LEU A 12 10.30 16.39 0.33
N VAL A 13 10.63 16.00 -0.89
CA VAL A 13 10.68 16.88 -2.07
C VAL A 13 9.72 16.38 -3.13
N VAL A 14 8.92 17.29 -3.70
CA VAL A 14 8.08 16.97 -4.86
C VAL A 14 8.89 17.21 -6.13
N GLU A 15 9.12 16.14 -6.89
CA GLU A 15 9.94 16.18 -8.09
C GLU A 15 9.44 15.23 -9.18
N ASP A 16 10.02 15.34 -10.37
CA ASP A 16 9.72 14.45 -11.48
C ASP A 16 10.67 13.24 -11.46
N VAL A 17 10.10 12.05 -11.31
CA VAL A 17 10.83 10.78 -11.32
C VAL A 17 10.38 9.89 -12.47
N PRO A 18 11.23 9.01 -13.01
CA PRO A 18 10.82 8.04 -14.01
C PRO A 18 9.85 7.01 -13.41
N VAL A 19 8.94 6.50 -14.24
CA VAL A 19 8.19 5.28 -13.91
C VAL A 19 9.05 4.10 -14.39
N ARG A 20 9.40 3.18 -13.48
CA ARG A 20 10.15 1.98 -13.84
C ARG A 20 9.32 1.02 -14.71
N GLU A 21 9.96 0.13 -15.39
CA GLU A 21 9.29 -0.94 -16.11
C GLU A 21 8.59 -1.92 -15.16
N LEU A 22 7.46 -2.48 -15.64
CA LEU A 22 6.71 -3.50 -14.92
C LEU A 22 7.38 -4.85 -15.05
N LYS A 23 7.40 -5.62 -13.96
CA LYS A 23 7.61 -7.06 -14.00
C LYS A 23 6.32 -7.78 -14.44
N ASP A 24 6.45 -9.06 -14.77
CA ASP A 24 5.34 -9.83 -15.36
C ASP A 24 4.08 -9.90 -14.49
N ASN A 25 4.21 -9.91 -13.18
CA ASN A 25 3.09 -10.01 -12.24
C ASN A 25 2.69 -8.64 -11.62
N GLU A 26 3.21 -7.54 -12.15
CA GLU A 26 2.98 -6.20 -11.60
C GLU A 26 1.95 -5.42 -12.41
N VAL A 27 1.34 -4.46 -11.73
CA VAL A 27 0.28 -3.58 -12.24
C VAL A 27 0.70 -2.13 -11.99
N LEU A 28 0.62 -1.29 -13.03
CA LEU A 28 0.77 0.15 -12.92
C LEU A 28 -0.59 0.79 -12.65
N ILE A 29 -0.70 1.51 -11.57
CA ILE A 29 -1.92 2.16 -11.10
C ILE A 29 -1.73 3.67 -11.14
N GLN A 30 -2.64 4.38 -11.80
CA GLN A 30 -2.74 5.83 -11.66
C GLN A 30 -3.45 6.14 -10.34
N VAL A 31 -2.73 6.70 -9.39
CA VAL A 31 -3.26 7.09 -8.09
C VAL A 31 -4.29 8.21 -8.25
N LYS A 32 -5.43 8.10 -7.60
CA LYS A 32 -6.47 9.13 -7.53
C LYS A 32 -6.50 9.82 -6.18
N TYR A 33 -6.38 9.05 -5.11
CA TYR A 33 -6.25 9.55 -3.75
C TYR A 33 -5.26 8.68 -2.99
N CYS A 34 -4.51 9.29 -2.11
CA CYS A 34 -3.67 8.61 -1.14
C CYS A 34 -3.80 9.30 0.22
N GLY A 35 -4.12 8.55 1.24
CA GLY A 35 -4.18 9.01 2.63
C GLY A 35 -2.79 9.27 3.20
N VAL A 36 -2.74 10.04 4.28
CA VAL A 36 -1.52 10.24 5.09
C VAL A 36 -1.70 9.51 6.40
N CYS A 37 -0.91 8.47 6.60
CA CYS A 37 -0.89 7.65 7.82
C CYS A 37 0.06 8.25 8.87
N GLY A 38 -0.13 7.87 10.12
CA GLY A 38 0.85 8.14 11.18
C GLY A 38 2.24 7.58 10.86
N THR A 39 2.32 6.47 10.13
CA THR A 39 3.57 5.89 9.63
C THR A 39 4.34 6.87 8.72
N ASP A 40 3.65 7.58 7.83
CA ASP A 40 4.29 8.57 6.94
C ASP A 40 4.88 9.74 7.76
N VAL A 41 4.19 10.14 8.83
CA VAL A 41 4.68 11.18 9.76
C VAL A 41 5.92 10.69 10.51
N HIS A 42 5.95 9.44 10.97
CA HIS A 42 7.14 8.85 11.61
C HIS A 42 8.32 8.77 10.63
N ILE A 43 8.08 8.33 9.39
CA ILE A 43 9.09 8.32 8.33
C ILE A 43 9.66 9.74 8.13
N PHE A 44 8.79 10.74 7.96
CA PHE A 44 9.21 12.13 7.76
C PHE A 44 10.04 12.66 8.93
N ASN A 45 9.70 12.30 10.15
CA ASN A 45 10.45 12.68 11.35
C ASN A 45 11.76 11.90 11.53
N GLY A 46 12.01 10.85 10.73
CA GLY A 46 13.15 9.96 10.86
C GLY A 46 13.08 9.12 12.13
N ASP A 47 11.87 8.85 12.61
CA ASP A 47 11.63 7.97 13.74
C ASP A 47 11.68 6.51 13.25
N GLY A 48 12.15 5.60 14.10
CA GLY A 48 12.09 4.17 13.82
C GLY A 48 10.63 3.70 13.76
N GLY A 49 10.34 2.73 12.91
CA GLY A 49 9.03 2.12 12.75
C GLY A 49 9.12 0.60 12.65
N SER A 50 8.04 -0.05 12.23
CA SER A 50 8.00 -1.50 12.00
C SER A 50 8.93 -1.94 10.88
N PHE A 51 9.32 -1.02 9.99
CA PHE A 51 10.25 -1.25 8.88
C PHE A 51 11.38 -0.22 8.92
N GLU A 52 12.58 -0.66 8.55
CA GLU A 52 13.68 0.24 8.28
C GLU A 52 13.46 0.89 6.91
N VAL A 53 13.37 2.23 6.90
CA VAL A 53 13.17 3.00 5.67
C VAL A 53 14.52 3.45 5.14
N THR A 54 14.83 3.07 3.91
CA THR A 54 16.07 3.46 3.22
C THR A 54 15.77 4.51 2.16
N PRO A 55 16.19 5.78 2.36
CA PRO A 55 16.06 6.81 1.32
C PRO A 55 16.95 6.54 0.10
N PRO A 56 16.58 7.00 -1.13
CA PRO A 56 15.33 7.69 -1.42
C PRO A 56 14.13 6.76 -1.50
N LEU A 57 12.94 7.23 -1.06
CA LEU A 57 11.71 6.46 -1.06
C LEU A 57 10.51 7.37 -1.36
N ILE A 58 9.53 6.89 -2.10
CA ILE A 58 8.21 7.52 -2.21
C ILE A 58 7.29 6.90 -1.16
N PRO A 59 6.86 7.63 -0.12
CA PRO A 59 5.94 7.11 0.90
C PRO A 59 4.50 6.96 0.40
N GLY A 60 3.57 6.66 1.32
CA GLY A 60 2.14 6.55 1.06
C GLY A 60 1.69 5.13 0.72
N HIS A 61 0.73 4.61 1.49
CA HIS A 61 0.27 3.22 1.39
C HIS A 61 -1.25 3.05 1.48
N GLU A 62 -1.99 4.12 1.74
CA GLU A 62 -3.46 4.15 1.83
C GLU A 62 -4.04 4.76 0.56
N PHE A 63 -4.07 4.06 -0.57
CA PHE A 63 -4.43 4.67 -1.84
C PHE A 63 -5.52 3.92 -2.61
N SER A 64 -6.12 4.64 -3.54
CA SER A 64 -6.99 4.12 -4.59
C SER A 64 -6.62 4.70 -5.94
N GLY A 65 -6.92 3.95 -7.00
CA GLY A 65 -6.57 4.39 -8.34
C GLY A 65 -7.19 3.56 -9.46
N VAL A 66 -6.72 3.85 -10.67
CA VAL A 66 -7.15 3.16 -11.89
C VAL A 66 -5.97 2.47 -12.54
N VAL A 67 -6.14 1.21 -12.89
CA VAL A 67 -5.14 0.39 -13.59
C VAL A 67 -4.85 0.97 -14.97
N LYS A 68 -3.58 1.24 -15.27
CA LYS A 68 -3.13 1.79 -16.57
C LYS A 68 -2.35 0.82 -17.42
N LYS A 69 -1.59 -0.08 -16.78
CA LYS A 69 -0.79 -1.09 -17.49
C LYS A 69 -0.69 -2.33 -16.61
N ILE A 70 -0.62 -3.47 -17.24
CA ILE A 70 -0.45 -4.78 -16.56
C ILE A 70 0.73 -5.53 -17.15
N GLY A 71 1.41 -6.32 -16.32
CA GLY A 71 2.45 -7.26 -16.73
C GLY A 71 1.88 -8.48 -17.45
N ALA A 72 2.75 -9.24 -18.09
CA ALA A 72 2.37 -10.36 -18.98
C ALA A 72 1.63 -11.50 -18.27
N ASN A 73 1.87 -11.71 -16.98
CA ASN A 73 1.28 -12.78 -16.17
C ASN A 73 0.11 -12.33 -15.29
N VAL A 74 -0.33 -11.07 -15.40
CA VAL A 74 -1.48 -10.54 -14.66
C VAL A 74 -2.78 -11.09 -15.26
N ASN A 75 -3.63 -11.72 -14.44
CA ASN A 75 -4.82 -12.42 -14.91
C ASN A 75 -6.11 -11.99 -14.21
N ARG A 76 -6.05 -11.45 -12.97
CA ARG A 76 -7.22 -11.09 -12.18
C ARG A 76 -7.65 -9.63 -12.36
N ILE A 77 -6.72 -8.79 -12.78
CA ILE A 77 -6.87 -7.34 -12.90
C ILE A 77 -6.72 -6.96 -14.37
N LYS A 78 -7.49 -6.00 -14.84
CA LYS A 78 -7.43 -5.48 -16.22
C LYS A 78 -7.25 -3.97 -16.24
N VAL A 79 -6.76 -3.46 -17.37
CA VAL A 79 -6.65 -2.01 -17.61
C VAL A 79 -8.03 -1.37 -17.53
N GLY A 80 -8.13 -0.28 -16.78
CA GLY A 80 -9.36 0.44 -16.48
C GLY A 80 -10.02 0.05 -15.15
N ASP A 81 -9.63 -1.05 -14.52
CA ASP A 81 -10.19 -1.43 -13.21
C ASP A 81 -9.88 -0.36 -12.16
N ARG A 82 -10.84 -0.17 -11.28
CA ARG A 82 -10.76 0.67 -10.09
C ARG A 82 -10.25 -0.19 -8.95
N VAL A 83 -9.13 0.19 -8.35
CA VAL A 83 -8.44 -0.64 -7.36
C VAL A 83 -8.00 0.15 -6.13
N SER A 84 -8.00 -0.54 -4.99
CA SER A 84 -7.25 -0.21 -3.79
C SER A 84 -6.24 -1.33 -3.52
N GLY A 85 -5.18 -1.07 -2.76
CA GLY A 85 -4.10 -2.01 -2.53
C GLY A 85 -3.91 -2.35 -1.05
N ASP A 86 -3.60 -3.61 -0.77
CA ASP A 86 -2.95 -4.01 0.49
C ASP A 86 -1.45 -3.69 0.35
N PRO A 87 -0.89 -2.79 1.16
CA PRO A 87 0.52 -2.41 1.03
C PRO A 87 1.50 -3.53 1.37
N ASN A 88 1.04 -4.62 1.98
CA ASN A 88 1.88 -5.71 2.43
C ASN A 88 1.99 -6.82 1.38
N ASP A 89 3.20 -7.06 0.89
CA ASP A 89 3.51 -8.17 -0.01
C ASP A 89 4.25 -9.28 0.76
N MET A 90 3.45 -10.20 1.33
CA MET A 90 3.96 -11.32 2.11
C MET A 90 4.61 -12.36 1.19
N CYS A 91 5.75 -12.95 1.63
CA CYS A 91 6.51 -13.92 0.83
C CYS A 91 5.74 -15.23 0.54
N GLY A 92 4.78 -15.62 1.37
CA GLY A 92 4.01 -16.87 1.24
C GLY A 92 4.77 -18.15 1.63
N GLU A 93 6.08 -18.09 1.88
CA GLU A 93 6.94 -19.28 2.02
C GLU A 93 7.56 -19.45 3.40
N CYS A 94 7.70 -18.37 4.19
CA CYS A 94 8.29 -18.45 5.52
C CYS A 94 7.39 -19.22 6.50
N TYR A 95 7.92 -19.57 7.66
CA TYR A 95 7.19 -20.26 8.71
C TYR A 95 5.86 -19.59 9.05
N PHE A 96 5.87 -18.28 9.21
CA PHE A 96 4.68 -17.51 9.58
C PHE A 96 3.62 -17.53 8.48
N CYS A 97 4.01 -17.34 7.23
CA CYS A 97 3.08 -17.40 6.10
C CYS A 97 2.41 -18.77 5.97
N LYS A 98 3.18 -19.86 6.15
CA LYS A 98 2.65 -21.22 6.06
C LYS A 98 1.75 -21.63 7.23
N ASN A 99 1.78 -20.89 8.32
CA ASN A 99 0.97 -21.15 9.52
C ASN A 99 -0.14 -20.11 9.76
N ALA A 100 -0.59 -19.40 8.70
CA ALA A 100 -1.64 -18.37 8.75
C ALA A 100 -1.33 -17.21 9.71
N MET A 101 -0.06 -16.89 9.88
CA MET A 101 0.46 -15.77 10.68
C MET A 101 1.21 -14.77 9.79
N GLN A 102 0.67 -14.44 8.62
CA GLN A 102 1.35 -13.65 7.59
C GLN A 102 1.80 -12.27 8.08
N HIS A 103 1.11 -11.68 9.05
CA HIS A 103 1.49 -10.40 9.68
C HIS A 103 2.86 -10.45 10.40
N PHE A 104 3.42 -11.63 10.64
CA PHE A 104 4.78 -11.83 11.13
C PHE A 104 5.77 -12.26 10.01
N CYS A 105 5.41 -12.08 8.73
CA CYS A 105 6.28 -12.46 7.63
C CYS A 105 7.66 -11.82 7.77
N THR A 106 8.72 -12.65 7.66
CA THR A 106 10.12 -12.17 7.80
C THR A 106 10.63 -11.46 6.56
N ASP A 107 9.99 -11.68 5.41
CA ASP A 107 10.37 -11.14 4.10
C ASP A 107 9.21 -10.31 3.51
N ASN A 108 8.51 -9.57 4.36
CA ASN A 108 7.43 -8.69 3.92
C ASN A 108 7.99 -7.48 3.18
N ILE A 109 7.43 -7.17 2.01
CA ILE A 109 7.68 -5.94 1.26
C ILE A 109 6.53 -4.98 1.54
N GLY A 110 6.85 -3.80 2.08
CA GLY A 110 5.86 -2.77 2.38
C GLY A 110 5.88 -1.65 1.34
N VAL A 111 4.78 -1.50 0.59
CA VAL A 111 4.60 -0.38 -0.35
C VAL A 111 4.48 0.91 0.43
N GLY A 112 5.28 1.92 0.07
CA GLY A 112 5.36 3.19 0.78
C GLY A 112 6.24 3.17 2.05
N THR A 113 6.89 2.02 2.35
CA THR A 113 7.79 1.88 3.51
C THR A 113 9.14 1.25 3.15
N THR A 114 9.15 0.14 2.41
CA THR A 114 10.39 -0.52 1.92
C THR A 114 10.56 -0.41 0.42
N VAL A 115 9.47 -0.15 -0.31
CA VAL A 115 9.47 0.16 -1.75
C VAL A 115 8.54 1.35 -2.00
N ASP A 116 8.67 1.98 -3.16
CA ASP A 116 7.91 3.18 -3.53
C ASP A 116 6.40 2.99 -3.44
N GLY A 117 5.72 3.99 -2.90
CA GLY A 117 4.30 4.01 -2.60
C GLY A 117 3.47 5.03 -3.39
N GLY A 118 2.34 5.41 -2.78
CA GLY A 118 1.24 6.14 -3.43
C GLY A 118 1.35 7.67 -3.41
N PHE A 119 2.36 8.29 -2.76
CA PHE A 119 2.55 9.74 -2.85
C PHE A 119 3.16 10.15 -4.19
N ALA A 120 2.60 9.61 -5.29
CA ALA A 120 2.99 9.84 -6.67
C ALA A 120 1.77 9.77 -7.59
N GLU A 121 1.94 10.21 -8.84
CA GLU A 121 0.90 10.04 -9.88
C GLU A 121 0.64 8.58 -10.22
N TYR A 122 1.64 7.71 -10.06
CA TYR A 122 1.54 6.27 -10.32
C TYR A 122 2.26 5.47 -9.23
N VAL A 123 1.70 4.29 -8.93
CA VAL A 123 2.32 3.28 -8.08
C VAL A 123 2.33 1.94 -8.80
N ILE A 124 3.34 1.11 -8.52
CA ILE A 124 3.45 -0.24 -9.07
C ILE A 124 3.30 -1.24 -7.93
N MET A 125 2.39 -2.19 -8.10
CA MET A 125 2.13 -3.25 -7.12
C MET A 125 2.00 -4.61 -7.79
N HIS A 126 2.18 -5.66 -7.00
CA HIS A 126 1.89 -7.02 -7.43
C HIS A 126 0.37 -7.24 -7.52
N GLU A 127 -0.11 -7.96 -8.53
CA GLU A 127 -1.55 -8.24 -8.74
C GLU A 127 -2.25 -8.78 -7.49
N LYS A 128 -1.58 -9.65 -6.72
CA LYS A 128 -2.15 -10.31 -5.53
C LYS A 128 -2.56 -9.34 -4.41
N GLN A 129 -1.96 -8.14 -4.38
CA GLN A 129 -2.21 -7.09 -3.40
C GLN A 129 -3.41 -6.21 -3.77
N LEU A 130 -3.99 -6.36 -4.96
CA LEU A 130 -5.00 -5.46 -5.49
C LEU A 130 -6.41 -6.01 -5.32
N TYR A 131 -7.32 -5.12 -4.92
CA TYR A 131 -8.74 -5.37 -4.76
C TYR A 131 -9.53 -4.40 -5.62
N THR A 132 -10.40 -4.93 -6.47
CA THR A 132 -11.33 -4.11 -7.25
C THR A 132 -12.51 -3.67 -6.38
N PHE A 133 -13.06 -2.50 -6.66
CA PHE A 133 -14.24 -1.98 -5.98
C PHE A 133 -15.30 -1.47 -6.95
N SER A 134 -16.56 -1.44 -6.49
CA SER A 134 -17.74 -1.04 -7.26
C SER A 134 -17.69 0.43 -7.70
N ASP A 135 -18.39 0.75 -8.79
CA ASP A 135 -18.56 2.12 -9.26
C ASP A 135 -19.35 3.01 -8.28
N ASP A 136 -20.15 2.41 -7.39
CA ASP A 136 -20.90 3.10 -6.34
C ASP A 136 -20.00 3.67 -5.24
N LEU A 137 -18.78 3.14 -5.08
CA LEU A 137 -17.80 3.63 -4.11
C LEU A 137 -16.88 4.67 -4.77
N SER A 138 -16.74 5.84 -4.17
CA SER A 138 -15.80 6.85 -4.67
C SER A 138 -14.34 6.45 -4.45
N PHE A 139 -13.41 7.04 -5.19
CA PHE A 139 -11.98 6.79 -4.98
C PHE A 139 -11.48 7.25 -3.59
N ILE A 140 -12.05 8.32 -3.06
CA ILE A 140 -11.66 8.80 -1.73
C ILE A 140 -12.10 7.82 -0.62
N GLU A 141 -13.30 7.24 -0.74
CA GLU A 141 -13.77 6.19 0.16
C GLU A 141 -12.93 4.92 0.02
N ALA A 142 -12.61 4.52 -1.21
CA ALA A 142 -11.79 3.34 -1.48
C ALA A 142 -10.34 3.49 -0.98
N ALA A 143 -9.80 4.71 -0.90
CA ALA A 143 -8.50 4.96 -0.28
C ALA A 143 -8.50 4.66 1.22
N MET A 144 -9.67 4.70 1.87
CA MET A 144 -9.82 4.34 3.29
C MET A 144 -9.89 2.82 3.54
N ALA A 145 -9.83 1.97 2.51
CA ALA A 145 -9.95 0.52 2.67
C ALA A 145 -8.83 -0.04 3.58
N GLU A 146 -7.60 0.44 3.41
CA GLU A 146 -6.47 -0.01 4.21
C GLU A 146 -6.65 0.36 5.70
N PRO A 147 -6.80 1.65 6.11
CA PRO A 147 -6.93 1.99 7.52
C PRO A 147 -8.20 1.41 8.17
N VAL A 148 -9.30 1.28 7.43
CA VAL A 148 -10.52 0.63 7.93
C VAL A 148 -10.27 -0.85 8.19
N SER A 149 -9.53 -1.56 7.32
CA SER A 149 -9.20 -2.98 7.52
C SER A 149 -8.35 -3.19 8.78
N CYS A 150 -7.39 -2.29 9.06
CA CYS A 150 -6.60 -2.30 10.29
C CYS A 150 -7.48 -2.12 11.54
N CYS A 151 -8.42 -1.17 11.50
CA CYS A 151 -9.35 -0.94 12.60
C CYS A 151 -10.27 -2.14 12.85
N LEU A 152 -10.83 -2.73 11.78
CA LEU A 152 -11.68 -3.92 11.87
C LEU A 152 -10.92 -5.10 12.45
N HIS A 153 -9.69 -5.35 11.98
CA HIS A 153 -8.86 -6.42 12.53
C HIS A 153 -8.59 -6.23 14.04
N GLY A 154 -8.29 -5.01 14.47
CA GLY A 154 -8.13 -4.70 15.89
C GLY A 154 -9.39 -4.98 16.72
N ILE A 155 -10.57 -4.59 16.21
CA ILE A 155 -11.87 -4.84 16.87
C ILE A 155 -12.13 -6.36 16.95
N ASP A 156 -11.89 -7.10 15.87
CA ASP A 156 -12.09 -8.55 15.83
C ASP A 156 -11.23 -9.28 16.87
N LEU A 157 -9.98 -8.86 17.04
CA LEU A 157 -9.07 -9.41 18.05
C LEU A 157 -9.53 -9.14 19.50
N CYS A 158 -10.25 -8.05 19.74
CA CYS A 158 -10.81 -7.72 21.04
C CYS A 158 -12.02 -8.58 21.41
N HIS A 159 -12.60 -9.31 20.45
CA HIS A 159 -13.82 -10.12 20.65
C HIS A 159 -15.00 -9.36 21.27
N ILE A 160 -15.08 -8.05 21.02
CA ILE A 160 -16.13 -7.16 21.54
C ILE A 160 -17.48 -7.56 20.94
N LYS A 161 -18.49 -7.66 21.80
CA LYS A 161 -19.87 -8.00 21.40
C LYS A 161 -20.80 -6.82 21.66
N SER A 162 -21.93 -6.81 20.95
CA SER A 162 -22.98 -5.81 21.19
C SER A 162 -23.46 -5.89 22.64
N GLY A 163 -23.39 -4.76 23.35
CA GLY A 163 -23.75 -4.62 24.77
C GLY A 163 -22.58 -4.71 25.75
N ASP A 164 -21.36 -4.98 25.27
CA ASP A 164 -20.19 -4.91 26.12
C ASP A 164 -19.86 -3.46 26.50
N THR A 165 -19.25 -3.31 27.66
CA THR A 165 -18.63 -2.06 28.11
C THR A 165 -17.14 -2.13 27.81
N VAL A 166 -16.61 -1.14 27.11
CA VAL A 166 -15.20 -1.02 26.75
C VAL A 166 -14.58 0.22 27.37
#